data_23ccc4ba1e5702a31656c71e03088433
#
_entry.id   23ccc4ba1e5702a31656c71e03088433
#
_cell.length_a   1.000
_cell.length_b   1.000
_cell.length_c   1.000
_cell.angle_alpha   90.00
_cell.angle_beta   90.00
_cell.angle_gamma   90.00
#
_symmetry.space_group_name_H-M   'P 1'
#
loop_
_entity.id
_entity.type
_entity.pdbx_description
1 polymer ?
#
loop_
_entity_poly.entity_id
_entity_poly.type
_entity_poly.pdbx_seq_one_letter_code
_entity_poly.pdbx_strand_id
1 'polypeptide(L)'
;MDIWEANKMSAALTPHPCTTIGQTMCNGNDCGGTYSTSRYGGECDPDGCDFNSYRQGNTTFYGPGLTVDTTSKFTVVTQFLTDSTGDLSEIKRFYVQNNKVIPNSYTDIAGTSGNSITTAYCNAQKTAFGDTNDFSSKGGLVQMGAALSQGMVLVMSLWDDHYADMLWLDSTYPTNGTSQGDFRGSCATTSGVPSDVEANIPNSNVIYSNIKFGPINSTFTGTTSPPGGGSSSSSSVSSKSTSTSSKSTSTSKTTSTTTSAASGPTGTGVAQHWGQCGGTGWTGPTTCASGFTCTYSNPWYSQCL
;
A
#
# COMPACT_ATOMS: atom_id res chain seq x y z
N MET A 1 -2.17 1.99 8.80
CA MET A 1 -1.74 2.26 7.40
C MET A 1 -2.78 1.72 6.45
N ASP A 2 -3.60 2.59 5.89
CA ASP A 2 -4.62 2.20 4.94
C ASP A 2 -4.07 2.37 3.53
N ILE A 3 -3.53 1.24 3.01
CA ILE A 3 -2.89 1.22 1.69
C ILE A 3 -3.90 1.53 0.59
N TRP A 4 -5.15 1.07 0.76
CA TRP A 4 -6.19 1.20 -0.24
C TRP A 4 -7.57 1.14 0.41
N GLU A 5 -8.24 2.27 0.46
CA GLU A 5 -9.65 2.38 0.81
C GLU A 5 -10.38 2.89 -0.41
N ALA A 6 -11.28 2.11 -0.97
CA ALA A 6 -11.88 2.48 -2.24
C ALA A 6 -13.23 1.81 -2.49
N ASN A 7 -14.03 2.50 -3.25
CA ASN A 7 -15.16 1.94 -3.95
C ASN A 7 -15.10 2.28 -5.45
N LYS A 8 -16.19 2.12 -6.17
CA LYS A 8 -16.25 2.42 -7.60
C LYS A 8 -16.07 3.90 -7.92
N MET A 9 -16.36 4.79 -6.97
CA MET A 9 -16.45 6.25 -7.19
C MET A 9 -15.23 7.00 -6.68
N SER A 10 -14.58 6.53 -5.63
CA SER A 10 -13.47 7.22 -4.98
C SER A 10 -12.46 6.26 -4.37
N ALA A 11 -11.26 6.76 -4.11
CA ALA A 11 -10.19 6.01 -3.45
C ALA A 11 -9.31 6.92 -2.61
N ALA A 12 -8.86 6.40 -1.48
CA ALA A 12 -7.90 7.04 -0.58
C ALA A 12 -6.69 6.14 -0.30
N LEU A 13 -5.59 6.78 0.04
CA LEU A 13 -4.36 6.20 0.57
C LEU A 13 -4.01 6.98 1.81
N THR A 14 -3.98 6.33 2.99
CA THR A 14 -3.94 7.08 4.26
C THR A 14 -2.99 6.43 5.27
N PRO A 15 -1.76 6.93 5.44
CA PRO A 15 -0.93 6.57 6.58
C PRO A 15 -1.47 7.19 7.87
N HIS A 16 -1.56 6.37 8.92
CA HIS A 16 -1.90 6.74 10.29
C HIS A 16 -0.74 6.34 11.22
N PRO A 17 0.19 7.24 11.52
CA PRO A 17 1.26 6.93 12.46
C PRO A 17 0.71 6.78 13.88
N CYS A 18 1.38 5.95 14.69
CA CYS A 18 1.13 5.78 16.10
C CYS A 18 2.39 6.13 16.88
N THR A 19 2.26 6.67 18.07
CA THR A 19 3.42 7.01 18.93
C THR A 19 4.15 5.76 19.39
N THR A 20 3.42 4.64 19.57
CA THR A 20 3.99 3.34 19.92
C THR A 20 4.28 2.53 18.67
N ILE A 21 5.49 1.95 18.59
CA ILE A 21 5.89 1.02 17.53
C ILE A 21 5.59 -0.40 17.98
N GLY A 22 5.05 -1.21 17.06
CA GLY A 22 4.69 -2.59 17.32
C GLY A 22 3.24 -2.75 17.76
N GLN A 23 2.90 -3.98 18.15
CA GLN A 23 1.54 -4.31 18.52
C GLN A 23 1.23 -3.79 19.94
N THR A 24 0.20 -2.98 20.04
CA THR A 24 -0.31 -2.45 21.32
C THR A 24 -1.82 -2.57 21.38
N MET A 25 -2.37 -2.49 22.57
CA MET A 25 -3.81 -2.48 22.81
C MET A 25 -4.17 -1.22 23.58
N CYS A 26 -5.12 -0.47 23.05
CA CYS A 26 -5.75 0.65 23.75
C CYS A 26 -7.14 0.26 24.26
N ASN A 27 -7.72 1.04 25.15
CA ASN A 27 -9.07 0.82 25.68
C ASN A 27 -9.83 2.14 25.84
N GLY A 28 -11.05 2.20 25.32
CA GLY A 28 -11.93 3.36 25.42
C GLY A 28 -11.28 4.63 24.88
N ASN A 29 -11.24 5.67 25.70
CA ASN A 29 -10.71 6.99 25.30
C ASN A 29 -9.21 6.97 24.97
N ASP A 30 -8.45 6.02 25.45
CA ASP A 30 -7.02 5.90 25.15
C ASP A 30 -6.76 5.54 23.69
N CYS A 31 -7.77 5.01 23.00
CA CYS A 31 -7.69 4.74 21.56
C CYS A 31 -7.79 5.99 20.70
N GLY A 32 -8.38 7.06 21.20
CA GLY A 32 -8.71 8.22 20.41
C GLY A 32 -9.81 7.93 19.36
N GLY A 33 -9.87 8.75 18.33
CA GLY A 33 -10.77 8.53 17.19
C GLY A 33 -12.23 8.82 17.48
N THR A 34 -13.11 8.21 16.70
CA THR A 34 -14.55 8.49 16.64
C THR A 34 -15.29 8.25 17.94
N TYR A 35 -14.91 7.21 18.68
CA TYR A 35 -15.61 6.81 19.90
C TYR A 35 -14.97 7.34 21.18
N SER A 36 -13.95 8.19 21.07
CA SER A 36 -13.28 8.83 22.21
C SER A 36 -13.84 10.21 22.48
N THR A 37 -13.87 10.60 23.75
CA THR A 37 -14.15 11.99 24.16
C THR A 37 -13.01 12.96 23.76
N SER A 38 -11.85 12.41 23.40
CA SER A 38 -10.69 13.15 22.88
C SER A 38 -10.21 12.50 21.61
N ARG A 39 -10.69 12.95 20.45
CA ARG A 39 -10.37 12.36 19.14
C ARG A 39 -8.87 12.16 18.93
N TYR A 40 -8.05 13.15 19.26
CA TYR A 40 -6.60 13.16 19.05
C TYR A 40 -5.79 12.74 20.28
N GLY A 41 -6.46 12.30 21.34
CA GLY A 41 -5.81 11.90 22.60
C GLY A 41 -5.24 10.48 22.59
N GLY A 42 -5.51 9.69 21.56
CA GLY A 42 -5.08 8.30 21.46
C GLY A 42 -3.64 8.13 20.95
N GLU A 43 -3.22 6.87 20.89
CA GLU A 43 -1.88 6.45 20.43
C GLU A 43 -1.65 6.74 18.93
N CYS A 44 -2.68 6.62 18.11
CA CYS A 44 -2.59 6.76 16.67
C CYS A 44 -3.31 8.01 16.17
N ASP A 45 -2.84 8.55 15.05
CA ASP A 45 -3.54 9.60 14.31
C ASP A 45 -4.85 9.04 13.73
N PRO A 46 -6.03 9.54 14.17
CA PRO A 46 -7.32 9.02 13.71
C PRO A 46 -7.71 9.48 12.29
N ASP A 47 -7.14 10.57 11.81
CA ASP A 47 -7.49 11.16 10.51
C ASP A 47 -6.49 10.78 9.40
N GLY A 48 -5.25 10.51 9.78
CA GLY A 48 -4.17 10.25 8.84
C GLY A 48 -3.80 11.44 7.97
N CYS A 49 -2.90 11.18 7.03
CA CYS A 49 -2.58 12.09 5.92
C CYS A 49 -3.08 11.45 4.62
N ASP A 50 -4.32 11.70 4.25
CA ASP A 50 -4.94 11.07 3.10
C ASP A 50 -4.52 11.66 1.76
N PHE A 51 -4.45 10.81 0.75
CA PHE A 51 -4.45 11.23 -0.66
C PHE A 51 -5.66 10.60 -1.36
N ASN A 52 -6.72 11.37 -1.47
CA ASN A 52 -7.89 11.11 -2.28
C ASN A 52 -7.87 12.11 -3.46
N SER A 53 -7.80 11.62 -4.69
CA SER A 53 -7.65 12.47 -5.89
C SER A 53 -8.76 13.50 -6.03
N TYR A 54 -10.00 13.13 -5.70
CA TYR A 54 -11.15 14.03 -5.74
C TYR A 54 -11.01 15.16 -4.71
N ARG A 55 -10.66 14.80 -3.45
CA ARG A 55 -10.39 15.74 -2.36
C ARG A 55 -9.26 16.70 -2.70
N GLN A 56 -8.27 16.21 -3.48
CA GLN A 56 -7.14 17.01 -3.95
C GLN A 56 -7.45 17.84 -5.20
N GLY A 57 -8.74 18.02 -5.56
CA GLY A 57 -9.19 18.87 -6.65
C GLY A 57 -9.25 18.17 -8.03
N ASN A 58 -8.70 16.97 -8.18
CA ASN A 58 -8.76 16.24 -9.44
C ASN A 58 -9.98 15.31 -9.51
N THR A 59 -11.12 15.87 -9.87
CA THR A 59 -12.43 15.21 -9.85
C THR A 59 -12.64 14.24 -11.02
N THR A 60 -11.72 14.18 -11.99
CA THR A 60 -11.82 13.35 -13.19
C THR A 60 -10.78 12.24 -13.26
N PHE A 61 -10.08 11.99 -12.15
CA PHE A 61 -8.98 11.03 -12.13
C PHE A 61 -9.43 9.59 -11.91
N TYR A 62 -10.28 9.32 -10.93
CA TYR A 62 -10.67 7.98 -10.51
C TYR A 62 -12.19 7.83 -10.52
N GLY A 63 -12.70 6.82 -11.18
CA GLY A 63 -14.13 6.56 -11.29
C GLY A 63 -14.53 5.92 -12.62
N PRO A 64 -15.82 5.63 -12.82
CA PRO A 64 -16.32 5.04 -14.06
C PRO A 64 -16.02 5.91 -15.29
N GLY A 65 -15.27 5.36 -16.25
CA GLY A 65 -14.90 6.05 -17.51
C GLY A 65 -13.90 7.19 -17.32
N LEU A 66 -13.27 7.33 -16.16
CA LEU A 66 -12.29 8.37 -15.86
C LEU A 66 -10.85 7.89 -16.17
N THR A 67 -9.84 8.68 -15.78
CA THR A 67 -8.43 8.39 -16.07
C THR A 67 -8.01 7.01 -15.55
N VAL A 68 -8.40 6.66 -14.32
CA VAL A 68 -8.42 5.28 -13.81
C VAL A 68 -9.87 4.82 -13.87
N ASP A 69 -10.18 4.02 -14.88
CA ASP A 69 -11.55 3.57 -15.14
C ASP A 69 -11.90 2.37 -14.25
N THR A 70 -12.74 2.62 -13.27
CA THR A 70 -13.17 1.62 -12.28
C THR A 70 -14.19 0.61 -12.81
N THR A 71 -14.63 0.74 -14.06
CA THR A 71 -15.46 -0.29 -14.72
C THR A 71 -14.64 -1.47 -15.21
N SER A 72 -13.32 -1.34 -15.22
CA SER A 72 -12.37 -2.33 -15.73
C SER A 72 -11.28 -2.60 -14.70
N LYS A 73 -10.67 -3.78 -14.79
CA LYS A 73 -9.55 -4.17 -13.93
C LYS A 73 -8.37 -3.21 -14.08
N PHE A 74 -7.78 -2.84 -12.96
CA PHE A 74 -6.53 -2.08 -12.88
C PHE A 74 -5.64 -2.62 -11.77
N THR A 75 -4.35 -2.34 -11.83
CA THR A 75 -3.39 -2.65 -10.76
C THR A 75 -3.13 -1.39 -9.94
N VAL A 76 -3.18 -1.53 -8.65
CA VAL A 76 -2.78 -0.48 -7.68
C VAL A 76 -1.34 -0.75 -7.27
N VAL A 77 -0.47 0.24 -7.39
CA VAL A 77 0.93 0.14 -6.98
C VAL A 77 1.23 1.20 -5.94
N THR A 78 1.73 0.76 -4.80
CA THR A 78 2.22 1.64 -3.72
C THR A 78 3.70 1.38 -3.51
N GLN A 79 4.49 2.44 -3.45
CA GLN A 79 5.92 2.38 -3.22
C GLN A 79 6.27 3.19 -1.97
N PHE A 80 7.03 2.57 -1.08
CA PHE A 80 7.55 3.20 0.13
C PHE A 80 9.02 3.54 -0.11
N LEU A 81 9.34 4.81 -0.10
CA LEU A 81 10.68 5.31 -0.42
C LEU A 81 11.31 5.93 0.83
N THR A 82 12.56 5.56 1.07
CA THR A 82 13.35 6.12 2.16
C THR A 82 14.27 7.23 1.66
N ASP A 83 14.65 8.11 2.56
CA ASP A 83 15.73 9.08 2.32
C ASP A 83 17.12 8.47 2.51
N SER A 84 18.15 9.31 2.51
CA SER A 84 19.56 8.88 2.67
C SER A 84 19.88 8.36 4.07
N THR A 85 19.04 8.62 5.07
CA THR A 85 19.19 8.10 6.44
C THR A 85 18.50 6.76 6.65
N GLY A 86 17.66 6.37 5.68
CA GLY A 86 16.84 5.15 5.75
C GLY A 86 15.43 5.37 6.29
N ASP A 87 15.06 6.59 6.62
CA ASP A 87 13.75 6.94 7.11
C ASP A 87 12.74 7.03 5.96
N LEU A 88 11.50 6.56 6.18
CA LEU A 88 10.44 6.70 5.20
C LEU A 88 10.17 8.19 4.94
N SER A 89 10.34 8.61 3.70
CA SER A 89 10.23 10.02 3.28
C SER A 89 9.13 10.27 2.29
N GLU A 90 8.70 9.25 1.54
CA GLU A 90 7.68 9.39 0.50
C GLU A 90 6.91 8.08 0.31
N ILE A 91 5.57 8.19 0.18
CA ILE A 91 4.72 7.08 -0.27
C ILE A 91 4.14 7.46 -1.63
N LYS A 92 4.54 6.74 -2.66
CA LYS A 92 4.05 6.92 -4.04
C LYS A 92 2.92 5.98 -4.35
N ARG A 93 1.95 6.50 -5.09
CA ARG A 93 0.87 5.73 -5.71
C ARG A 93 0.92 5.90 -7.21
N PHE A 94 0.66 4.83 -7.93
CA PHE A 94 0.28 4.87 -9.33
C PHE A 94 -0.56 3.63 -9.69
N TYR A 95 -1.09 3.64 -10.89
CA TYR A 95 -1.96 2.58 -11.38
C TYR A 95 -1.42 2.00 -12.67
N VAL A 96 -1.78 0.75 -12.96
CA VAL A 96 -1.52 0.17 -14.28
C VAL A 96 -2.84 -0.35 -14.83
N GLN A 97 -3.26 0.20 -15.96
CA GLN A 97 -4.47 -0.20 -16.66
C GLN A 97 -4.19 -0.28 -18.15
N ASN A 98 -4.66 -1.34 -18.80
CA ASN A 98 -4.43 -1.58 -20.23
C ASN A 98 -2.94 -1.50 -20.61
N ASN A 99 -2.07 -2.07 -19.78
CA ASN A 99 -0.60 -2.04 -19.94
C ASN A 99 0.03 -0.63 -19.88
N LYS A 100 -0.71 0.39 -19.48
CA LYS A 100 -0.25 1.76 -19.34
C LYS A 100 -0.08 2.10 -17.86
N VAL A 101 1.07 2.66 -17.50
CA VAL A 101 1.32 3.23 -16.17
C VAL A 101 0.65 4.60 -16.11
N ILE A 102 -0.20 4.79 -15.13
CA ILE A 102 -0.93 6.03 -14.86
C ILE A 102 -0.40 6.57 -13.53
N PRO A 103 0.39 7.66 -13.54
CA PRO A 103 0.83 8.30 -12.29
C PRO A 103 -0.38 8.74 -11.46
N ASN A 104 -0.20 8.85 -10.15
CA ASN A 104 -1.23 9.45 -9.30
C ASN A 104 -1.55 10.87 -9.78
N SER A 105 -2.76 11.35 -9.49
CA SER A 105 -3.13 12.74 -9.80
C SER A 105 -2.25 13.71 -9.01
N TYR A 106 -1.94 14.85 -9.61
CA TYR A 106 -1.38 15.96 -8.85
C TYR A 106 -2.48 16.63 -8.02
N THR A 107 -2.10 17.16 -6.86
CA THR A 107 -3.01 18.04 -6.10
C THR A 107 -3.23 19.36 -6.86
N ASP A 108 -4.46 19.83 -6.86
CA ASP A 108 -4.88 21.13 -7.43
C ASP A 108 -5.47 22.03 -6.31
N ILE A 109 -5.01 21.86 -5.09
CA ILE A 109 -5.42 22.62 -3.91
C ILE A 109 -4.39 23.72 -3.66
N ALA A 110 -4.86 24.93 -3.51
CA ALA A 110 -4.00 26.08 -3.23
C ALA A 110 -3.13 25.84 -1.98
N GLY A 111 -1.84 26.08 -2.12
CA GLY A 111 -0.87 25.88 -1.04
C GLY A 111 -0.33 24.46 -0.90
N THR A 112 -0.85 23.50 -1.69
CA THR A 112 -0.33 22.13 -1.74
C THR A 112 0.44 21.87 -3.05
N SER A 113 1.21 20.80 -3.11
CA SER A 113 1.93 20.40 -4.33
C SER A 113 2.27 18.91 -4.33
N GLY A 114 2.49 18.36 -5.52
CA GLY A 114 2.92 16.98 -5.70
C GLY A 114 1.77 16.00 -5.97
N ASN A 115 2.13 14.71 -6.04
CA ASN A 115 1.23 13.60 -6.33
C ASN A 115 1.54 12.36 -5.48
N SER A 116 2.21 12.58 -4.36
CA SER A 116 2.63 11.55 -3.41
C SER A 116 2.49 12.08 -1.99
N ILE A 117 2.51 11.16 -1.02
CA ILE A 117 2.49 11.53 0.40
C ILE A 117 3.94 11.77 0.84
N THR A 118 4.22 13.00 1.23
CA THR A 118 5.47 13.45 1.86
C THR A 118 5.13 14.27 3.10
N THR A 119 6.08 14.49 3.99
CA THR A 119 5.87 15.36 5.16
C THR A 119 5.43 16.77 4.75
N ALA A 120 6.03 17.32 3.68
CA ALA A 120 5.66 18.64 3.16
C ALA A 120 4.20 18.67 2.64
N TYR A 121 3.81 17.64 1.88
CA TYR A 121 2.43 17.48 1.41
C TYR A 121 1.44 17.40 2.58
N CYS A 122 1.70 16.55 3.59
CA CYS A 122 0.79 16.38 4.73
C CYS A 122 0.60 17.69 5.50
N ASN A 123 1.68 18.41 5.79
CA ASN A 123 1.60 19.69 6.48
C ASN A 123 0.81 20.74 5.68
N ALA A 124 1.07 20.82 4.38
CA ALA A 124 0.38 21.74 3.48
C ALA A 124 -1.11 21.42 3.36
N GLN A 125 -1.46 20.14 3.20
CA GLN A 125 -2.84 19.66 3.12
C GLN A 125 -3.63 19.98 4.39
N LYS A 126 -3.10 19.64 5.58
CA LYS A 126 -3.74 19.93 6.85
C LYS A 126 -3.98 21.43 7.03
N THR A 127 -3.01 22.25 6.64
CA THR A 127 -3.16 23.72 6.66
C THR A 127 -4.24 24.20 5.69
N ALA A 128 -4.24 23.70 4.44
CA ALA A 128 -5.19 24.10 3.41
C ALA A 128 -6.63 23.71 3.75
N PHE A 129 -6.83 22.59 4.42
CA PHE A 129 -8.15 22.09 4.81
C PHE A 129 -8.60 22.59 6.19
N GLY A 130 -7.70 23.19 6.98
CA GLY A 130 -7.98 23.59 8.36
C GLY A 130 -8.08 22.37 9.31
N ASP A 131 -7.53 21.23 8.92
CA ASP A 131 -7.55 20.00 9.68
C ASP A 131 -6.49 20.02 10.80
N THR A 132 -6.77 19.37 11.92
CA THR A 132 -5.76 19.13 12.97
C THR A 132 -4.63 18.27 12.40
N ASN A 133 -3.38 18.73 12.57
CA ASN A 133 -2.21 17.98 12.09
C ASN A 133 -1.71 16.97 13.12
N ASP A 134 -2.55 16.00 13.47
CA ASP A 134 -2.17 14.91 14.38
C ASP A 134 -1.16 13.94 13.74
N PHE A 135 -1.17 13.86 12.42
CA PHE A 135 -0.16 13.12 11.66
C PHE A 135 1.27 13.53 12.05
N SER A 136 1.55 14.82 12.09
CA SER A 136 2.86 15.33 12.49
C SER A 136 3.14 15.10 13.98
N SER A 137 2.14 15.27 14.85
CA SER A 137 2.30 15.09 16.30
C SER A 137 2.55 13.64 16.69
N LYS A 138 2.09 12.67 15.90
CA LYS A 138 2.35 11.23 16.05
C LYS A 138 3.63 10.75 15.33
N GLY A 139 4.48 11.66 14.87
CA GLY A 139 5.79 11.36 14.27
C GLY A 139 5.78 11.14 12.74
N GLY A 140 4.66 11.32 12.07
CA GLY A 140 4.54 11.37 10.61
C GLY A 140 5.09 10.16 9.88
N LEU A 141 5.73 10.40 8.72
CA LEU A 141 6.27 9.32 7.89
C LEU A 141 7.42 8.57 8.56
N VAL A 142 8.26 9.23 9.32
CA VAL A 142 9.39 8.57 10.03
C VAL A 142 8.86 7.51 10.99
N GLN A 143 7.86 7.85 11.79
CA GLN A 143 7.23 6.92 12.72
C GLN A 143 6.48 5.80 11.98
N MET A 144 5.80 6.11 10.87
CA MET A 144 5.17 5.11 10.00
C MET A 144 6.21 4.15 9.41
N GLY A 145 7.37 4.66 8.97
CA GLY A 145 8.48 3.87 8.46
C GLY A 145 9.08 2.95 9.51
N ALA A 146 9.24 3.43 10.73
CA ALA A 146 9.69 2.63 11.87
C ALA A 146 8.73 1.46 12.14
N ALA A 147 7.42 1.69 12.10
CA ALA A 147 6.40 0.64 12.24
C ALA A 147 6.45 -0.37 11.07
N LEU A 148 6.56 0.11 9.82
CA LEU A 148 6.67 -0.74 8.63
C LEU A 148 7.93 -1.63 8.68
N SER A 149 9.04 -1.14 9.22
CA SER A 149 10.29 -1.90 9.37
C SER A 149 10.18 -3.08 10.33
N GLN A 150 9.24 -3.04 11.27
CA GLN A 150 8.92 -4.17 12.15
C GLN A 150 8.07 -5.25 11.46
N GLY A 151 7.55 -4.94 10.27
CA GLY A 151 6.62 -5.77 9.53
C GLY A 151 5.16 -5.49 9.90
N MET A 152 4.31 -5.54 8.89
CA MET A 152 2.86 -5.39 9.04
C MET A 152 2.13 -6.54 8.35
N VAL A 153 1.00 -6.92 8.90
CA VAL A 153 0.09 -7.90 8.28
C VAL A 153 -0.81 -7.17 7.29
N LEU A 154 -0.88 -7.67 6.06
CA LEU A 154 -1.87 -7.19 5.09
C LEU A 154 -3.24 -7.75 5.46
N VAL A 155 -4.18 -6.88 5.71
CA VAL A 155 -5.60 -7.21 5.93
C VAL A 155 -6.40 -6.70 4.75
N MET A 156 -7.32 -7.52 4.26
CA MET A 156 -8.27 -7.16 3.22
C MET A 156 -9.68 -7.36 3.74
N SER A 157 -10.53 -6.37 3.57
CA SER A 157 -11.92 -6.39 4.03
C SER A 157 -12.85 -5.76 3.00
N LEU A 158 -14.11 -6.10 3.10
CA LEU A 158 -15.24 -5.42 2.46
C LEU A 158 -16.22 -5.07 3.58
N TRP A 159 -16.62 -3.82 3.66
CA TRP A 159 -17.48 -3.32 4.72
C TRP A 159 -18.32 -2.14 4.25
N ASP A 160 -19.42 -1.86 4.91
CA ASP A 160 -20.20 -0.64 4.86
C ASP A 160 -19.99 0.16 6.17
N ASP A 161 -20.29 1.43 6.16
CA ASP A 161 -19.98 2.34 7.27
C ASP A 161 -21.26 2.76 8.00
N HIS A 162 -21.53 2.10 9.12
CA HIS A 162 -22.67 2.41 9.99
C HIS A 162 -22.56 3.73 10.76
N TYR A 163 -21.42 4.44 10.66
CA TYR A 163 -21.22 5.69 11.38
C TYR A 163 -21.36 6.93 10.51
N ALA A 164 -20.80 6.89 9.31
CA ALA A 164 -20.71 8.05 8.41
C ALA A 164 -21.11 7.74 6.97
N ASP A 165 -21.76 6.58 6.73
CA ASP A 165 -22.32 6.17 5.43
C ASP A 165 -21.28 6.22 4.28
N MET A 166 -19.97 6.04 4.60
CA MET A 166 -18.85 6.15 3.65
C MET A 166 -18.64 7.57 3.07
N LEU A 167 -19.36 8.58 3.52
CA LEU A 167 -19.36 9.93 2.93
C LEU A 167 -17.97 10.62 3.02
N TRP A 168 -17.19 10.24 4.01
CA TRP A 168 -15.79 10.69 4.16
C TRP A 168 -14.86 10.20 3.04
N LEU A 169 -15.25 9.17 2.30
CA LEU A 169 -14.50 8.62 1.18
C LEU A 169 -14.94 9.18 -0.17
N ASP A 170 -16.27 9.24 -0.43
CA ASP A 170 -16.81 9.38 -1.78
C ASP A 170 -17.86 10.48 -1.97
N SER A 171 -18.10 11.32 -0.95
CA SER A 171 -19.12 12.36 -0.96
C SER A 171 -18.60 13.68 -0.36
N THR A 172 -19.50 14.55 0.07
CA THR A 172 -19.20 15.72 0.91
C THR A 172 -19.27 15.34 2.38
N TYR A 173 -18.20 15.57 3.13
CA TYR A 173 -18.15 15.26 4.54
C TYR A 173 -17.35 16.32 5.33
N PRO A 174 -17.96 16.95 6.37
CA PRO A 174 -19.34 16.75 6.84
C PRO A 174 -20.40 17.11 5.79
N THR A 175 -21.62 16.56 5.90
CA THR A 175 -22.67 16.66 4.86
C THR A 175 -23.09 18.08 4.50
N ASN A 176 -22.85 19.04 5.39
CA ASN A 176 -23.07 20.48 5.20
C ASN A 176 -21.77 21.24 4.92
N GLY A 177 -20.67 20.52 4.65
CA GLY A 177 -19.37 21.12 4.39
C GLY A 177 -19.35 21.92 3.10
N THR A 178 -18.65 23.05 3.12
CA THR A 178 -18.47 23.95 1.97
C THR A 178 -17.01 24.38 1.80
N SER A 179 -16.15 23.92 2.71
CA SER A 179 -14.74 24.26 2.72
C SER A 179 -13.97 23.35 1.74
N GLN A 180 -12.79 23.83 1.36
CA GLN A 180 -11.85 23.03 0.61
C GLN A 180 -11.44 21.80 1.46
N GLY A 181 -11.50 20.61 0.84
CA GLY A 181 -11.24 19.37 1.58
C GLY A 181 -12.47 18.65 2.12
N ASP A 182 -13.65 19.30 2.13
CA ASP A 182 -14.91 18.64 2.47
C ASP A 182 -15.44 17.76 1.31
N PHE A 183 -15.08 18.12 0.08
CA PHE A 183 -15.49 17.43 -1.14
C PHE A 183 -14.55 16.27 -1.43
N ARG A 184 -15.01 15.02 -1.24
CA ARG A 184 -14.18 13.80 -1.31
C ARG A 184 -14.59 12.85 -2.42
N GLY A 185 -15.77 13.07 -3.03
CA GLY A 185 -16.32 12.31 -4.14
C GLY A 185 -17.61 12.91 -4.65
N SER A 186 -18.18 12.27 -5.66
CA SER A 186 -19.38 12.75 -6.36
C SER A 186 -20.69 12.09 -5.88
N CYS A 187 -20.63 11.22 -4.88
CA CYS A 187 -21.83 10.59 -4.35
C CYS A 187 -22.70 11.59 -3.59
N ALA A 188 -23.98 11.34 -3.57
CA ALA A 188 -24.92 12.19 -2.82
C ALA A 188 -24.68 12.09 -1.31
N THR A 189 -24.89 13.18 -0.57
CA THR A 189 -24.75 13.20 0.91
C THR A 189 -25.80 12.35 1.63
N THR A 190 -26.70 11.73 0.90
CA THR A 190 -27.72 10.78 1.38
C THR A 190 -27.45 9.35 0.94
N SER A 191 -26.31 9.08 0.27
CA SER A 191 -25.94 7.73 -0.17
C SER A 191 -25.18 6.99 0.93
N GLY A 192 -25.00 5.69 0.73
CA GLY A 192 -24.14 4.86 1.59
C GLY A 192 -24.81 4.33 2.85
N VAL A 193 -26.08 4.64 3.10
CA VAL A 193 -26.84 4.16 4.26
C VAL A 193 -26.79 2.62 4.30
N PRO A 194 -26.25 1.98 5.35
CA PRO A 194 -26.00 0.54 5.37
C PRO A 194 -27.24 -0.31 5.07
N SER A 195 -28.40 0.02 5.66
CA SER A 195 -29.65 -0.72 5.38
C SER A 195 -30.05 -0.68 3.90
N ASP A 196 -29.78 0.43 3.21
CA ASP A 196 -30.07 0.57 1.77
C ASP A 196 -29.05 -0.19 0.92
N VAL A 197 -27.78 -0.14 1.30
CA VAL A 197 -26.68 -0.87 0.64
C VAL A 197 -26.93 -2.37 0.74
N GLU A 198 -27.19 -2.88 1.95
CA GLU A 198 -27.47 -4.29 2.22
C GLU A 198 -28.73 -4.79 1.49
N ALA A 199 -29.79 -3.98 1.43
CA ALA A 199 -31.03 -4.35 0.78
C ALA A 199 -30.96 -4.28 -0.75
N ASN A 200 -30.33 -3.24 -1.31
CA ASN A 200 -30.39 -2.97 -2.75
C ASN A 200 -29.24 -3.60 -3.54
N ILE A 201 -28.06 -3.81 -2.91
CA ILE A 201 -26.88 -4.36 -3.57
C ILE A 201 -26.20 -5.48 -2.77
N PRO A 202 -26.95 -6.47 -2.23
CA PRO A 202 -26.43 -7.51 -1.33
C PRO A 202 -25.35 -8.41 -1.96
N ASN A 203 -25.24 -8.42 -3.28
CA ASN A 203 -24.27 -9.21 -4.02
C ASN A 203 -23.05 -8.40 -4.48
N SER A 204 -22.88 -7.20 -3.95
CA SER A 204 -21.70 -6.39 -4.22
C SER A 204 -20.44 -7.12 -3.77
N ASN A 205 -19.39 -7.03 -4.58
CA ASN A 205 -18.14 -7.73 -4.32
C ASN A 205 -16.95 -6.92 -4.82
N VAL A 206 -15.79 -7.26 -4.28
CA VAL A 206 -14.49 -6.82 -4.77
C VAL A 206 -13.61 -8.03 -5.05
N ILE A 207 -12.84 -7.97 -6.12
CA ILE A 207 -11.91 -9.03 -6.50
C ILE A 207 -10.48 -8.50 -6.38
N TYR A 208 -9.77 -8.98 -5.38
CA TYR A 208 -8.33 -8.80 -5.25
C TYR A 208 -7.60 -9.94 -5.93
N SER A 209 -6.58 -9.64 -6.71
CA SER A 209 -5.78 -10.65 -7.40
C SER A 209 -4.35 -10.19 -7.61
N ASN A 210 -3.43 -11.13 -7.85
CA ASN A 210 -2.02 -10.87 -8.14
C ASN A 210 -1.34 -9.96 -7.10
N ILE A 211 -1.63 -10.18 -5.81
CA ILE A 211 -0.97 -9.47 -4.73
C ILE A 211 0.52 -9.77 -4.78
N LYS A 212 1.34 -8.73 -4.86
CA LYS A 212 2.79 -8.83 -4.99
C LYS A 212 3.48 -7.89 -4.02
N PHE A 213 4.59 -8.35 -3.52
CA PHE A 213 5.52 -7.60 -2.71
C PHE A 213 6.94 -7.81 -3.24
N GLY A 214 7.78 -6.77 -3.19
CA GLY A 214 9.16 -6.88 -3.67
C GLY A 214 9.85 -5.53 -3.82
N PRO A 215 11.09 -5.52 -4.31
CA PRO A 215 11.86 -4.29 -4.54
C PRO A 215 11.12 -3.30 -5.42
N ILE A 216 11.50 -2.03 -5.29
CA ILE A 216 10.93 -0.95 -6.10
C ILE A 216 10.96 -1.30 -7.59
N ASN A 217 9.84 -1.12 -8.27
CA ASN A 217 9.63 -1.43 -9.70
C ASN A 217 9.65 -2.92 -10.10
N SER A 218 9.71 -3.87 -9.16
CA SER A 218 9.76 -5.31 -9.48
C SER A 218 8.38 -5.98 -9.59
N THR A 219 7.31 -5.35 -9.11
CA THR A 219 6.01 -6.01 -8.89
C THR A 219 4.99 -5.78 -10.00
N PHE A 220 5.28 -4.93 -10.96
CA PHE A 220 4.37 -4.60 -12.07
C PHE A 220 5.10 -4.54 -13.40
N THR A 221 4.33 -4.58 -14.49
CA THR A 221 4.77 -4.33 -15.85
C THR A 221 3.83 -3.31 -16.49
N GLY A 222 4.36 -2.43 -17.33
CA GLY A 222 3.57 -1.42 -18.04
C GLY A 222 4.47 -0.42 -18.74
N THR A 223 3.93 0.29 -19.70
CA THR A 223 4.62 1.35 -20.43
C THR A 223 4.27 2.72 -19.84
N THR A 224 5.28 3.53 -19.56
CA THR A 224 5.08 4.95 -19.27
C THR A 224 4.85 5.69 -20.57
N SER A 225 3.74 6.43 -20.71
CA SER A 225 3.65 7.41 -21.81
C SER A 225 4.64 8.53 -21.50
N PRO A 226 5.48 8.96 -22.47
CA PRO A 226 6.31 10.14 -22.26
C PRO A 226 5.41 11.35 -21.97
N PRO A 227 5.78 12.23 -21.03
CA PRO A 227 5.13 13.53 -20.94
C PRO A 227 5.29 14.23 -22.29
N GLY A 228 4.22 14.80 -22.82
CA GLY A 228 4.22 15.43 -24.12
C GLY A 228 5.31 16.50 -24.25
N GLY A 229 6.20 16.33 -25.20
CA GLY A 229 7.06 17.36 -25.77
C GLY A 229 8.35 17.67 -25.04
N GLY A 230 9.42 16.95 -25.38
CA GLY A 230 10.79 17.30 -25.06
C GLY A 230 11.72 16.16 -25.48
N SER A 231 12.23 16.22 -26.74
CA SER A 231 13.27 15.31 -27.19
C SER A 231 14.52 15.44 -26.34
N SER A 232 14.82 14.42 -25.57
CA SER A 232 16.18 14.15 -25.14
C SER A 232 16.46 12.64 -25.29
N SER A 233 17.30 12.37 -26.24
CA SER A 233 17.85 11.07 -26.58
C SER A 233 18.60 10.47 -25.39
N SER A 234 18.08 9.43 -24.78
CA SER A 234 18.85 8.60 -23.86
C SER A 234 19.40 7.39 -24.62
N SER A 235 20.70 7.40 -24.80
CA SER A 235 21.49 6.31 -25.33
C SER A 235 21.36 5.07 -24.46
N SER A 236 20.86 3.99 -25.04
CA SER A 236 20.88 2.65 -24.47
C SER A 236 22.32 2.12 -24.42
N VAL A 237 22.87 1.96 -23.23
CA VAL A 237 24.09 1.19 -23.02
C VAL A 237 23.73 -0.29 -22.92
N SER A 238 23.98 -0.99 -24.01
CA SER A 238 23.87 -2.45 -24.09
C SER A 238 25.11 -3.07 -23.46
N SER A 239 25.02 -3.59 -22.25
CA SER A 239 26.10 -4.38 -21.65
C SER A 239 26.02 -5.83 -22.15
N LYS A 240 26.97 -6.14 -23.02
CA LYS A 240 27.22 -7.46 -23.57
C LYS A 240 27.96 -8.30 -22.54
N SER A 241 27.30 -9.28 -21.94
CA SER A 241 27.95 -10.25 -21.06
C SER A 241 28.61 -11.37 -21.89
N THR A 242 29.92 -11.43 -21.81
CA THR A 242 30.75 -12.50 -22.39
C THR A 242 30.77 -13.66 -21.40
N SER A 243 30.24 -14.80 -21.82
CA SER A 243 30.32 -16.07 -21.10
C SER A 243 31.69 -16.72 -21.36
N THR A 244 32.48 -16.92 -20.31
CA THR A 244 33.65 -17.80 -20.33
C THR A 244 33.31 -19.08 -19.59
N SER A 245 33.29 -20.17 -20.32
CA SER A 245 33.16 -21.53 -19.83
C SER A 245 34.50 -22.02 -19.29
N SER A 246 34.53 -22.48 -18.05
CA SER A 246 35.59 -23.37 -17.59
C SER A 246 34.97 -24.64 -17.01
N LYS A 247 35.37 -25.74 -17.64
CA LYS A 247 35.09 -27.14 -17.39
C LYS A 247 36.07 -27.64 -16.33
N SER A 248 35.60 -28.25 -15.27
CA SER A 248 36.41 -29.21 -14.52
C SER A 248 35.56 -30.34 -13.98
N THR A 249 36.01 -31.52 -14.31
CA THR A 249 35.56 -32.89 -14.02
C THR A 249 36.14 -33.34 -12.68
N SER A 250 35.37 -34.08 -11.86
CA SER A 250 35.76 -35.36 -11.24
C SER A 250 34.74 -35.81 -10.19
N THR A 251 34.10 -36.88 -10.44
CA THR A 251 34.07 -38.27 -9.89
C THR A 251 34.22 -38.40 -8.37
N SER A 252 33.25 -38.94 -7.67
CA SER A 252 32.98 -40.33 -7.29
C SER A 252 32.06 -40.37 -6.07
N LYS A 253 30.96 -41.05 -6.17
CA LYS A 253 30.54 -42.33 -5.61
C LYS A 253 30.61 -42.51 -4.09
N THR A 254 29.48 -42.64 -3.41
CA THR A 254 29.13 -43.85 -2.69
C THR A 254 27.67 -43.82 -2.18
N THR A 255 27.04 -44.93 -2.26
CA THR A 255 25.68 -45.39 -2.02
C THR A 255 25.36 -45.51 -0.53
N SER A 256 24.14 -45.22 -0.11
CA SER A 256 23.30 -46.15 0.65
C SER A 256 21.89 -45.62 0.94
N THR A 257 21.03 -46.42 0.69
CA THR A 257 19.64 -46.83 0.73
C THR A 257 18.76 -46.31 1.90
N THR A 258 17.52 -45.98 1.48
CA THR A 258 16.16 -46.25 2.01
C THR A 258 15.63 -45.29 3.06
N THR A 259 14.52 -44.62 2.83
CA THR A 259 13.12 -45.04 2.78
C THR A 259 12.21 -43.89 2.34
N SER A 260 11.20 -44.23 1.55
CA SER A 260 10.25 -43.32 0.91
C SER A 260 9.31 -42.62 1.88
N ALA A 261 9.19 -41.32 1.75
CA ALA A 261 7.99 -40.56 2.07
C ALA A 261 7.80 -39.51 0.97
N ALA A 262 6.59 -39.40 0.45
CA ALA A 262 6.24 -38.64 -0.74
C ALA A 262 6.62 -37.17 -0.63
N SER A 263 7.52 -36.72 -1.50
CA SER A 263 7.97 -35.35 -1.61
C SER A 263 7.22 -34.65 -2.75
N GLY A 264 6.44 -33.64 -2.42
CA GLY A 264 6.05 -32.62 -3.39
C GLY A 264 7.28 -31.83 -3.86
N PRO A 265 7.23 -31.13 -4.99
CA PRO A 265 8.40 -30.45 -5.56
C PRO A 265 8.90 -29.36 -4.61
N THR A 266 10.05 -29.59 -4.00
CA THR A 266 10.82 -28.59 -3.23
C THR A 266 11.45 -27.61 -4.22
N GLY A 267 11.12 -26.32 -4.09
CA GLY A 267 11.78 -25.27 -4.85
C GLY A 267 13.30 -25.26 -4.53
N THR A 268 14.11 -25.50 -5.55
CA THR A 268 15.57 -25.43 -5.46
C THR A 268 16.01 -23.98 -5.50
N GLY A 269 16.09 -23.34 -4.35
CA GLY A 269 16.58 -21.97 -4.19
C GLY A 269 17.00 -21.70 -2.77
N VAL A 270 17.61 -20.53 -2.55
CA VAL A 270 18.00 -20.04 -1.24
C VAL A 270 17.11 -18.84 -0.92
N ALA A 271 16.42 -18.88 0.23
CA ALA A 271 15.64 -17.74 0.73
C ALA A 271 16.57 -16.61 1.14
N GLN A 272 16.31 -15.42 0.64
CA GLN A 272 17.09 -14.23 0.98
C GLN A 272 16.73 -13.77 2.41
N HIS A 273 17.53 -12.85 2.95
CA HIS A 273 17.21 -12.18 4.21
C HIS A 273 15.77 -11.68 4.21
N TRP A 274 15.02 -11.92 5.26
CA TRP A 274 13.57 -11.69 5.41
C TRP A 274 12.67 -12.59 4.55
N GLY A 275 13.21 -13.46 3.71
CA GLY A 275 12.42 -14.39 2.91
C GLY A 275 11.83 -15.51 3.75
N GLN A 276 10.66 -16.02 3.34
CA GLN A 276 10.07 -17.21 3.95
C GLN A 276 10.92 -18.44 3.68
N CYS A 277 11.16 -19.24 4.72
CA CYS A 277 11.97 -20.46 4.65
C CYS A 277 11.28 -21.68 5.26
N GLY A 278 10.02 -21.60 5.68
CA GLY A 278 9.28 -22.70 6.26
C GLY A 278 7.86 -22.33 6.63
N GLY A 279 7.10 -23.33 7.06
CA GLY A 279 5.70 -23.24 7.49
C GLY A 279 4.85 -24.34 6.89
N THR A 280 3.68 -24.60 7.47
CA THR A 280 2.74 -25.61 6.95
C THR A 280 2.29 -25.26 5.54
N GLY A 281 2.50 -26.15 4.58
CA GLY A 281 2.17 -25.95 3.17
C GLY A 281 3.19 -25.14 2.37
N TRP A 282 4.32 -24.74 2.96
CA TRP A 282 5.39 -24.05 2.25
C TRP A 282 6.07 -24.97 1.22
N THR A 283 6.15 -24.53 -0.03
CA THR A 283 6.78 -25.25 -1.16
C THR A 283 8.01 -24.54 -1.72
N GLY A 284 8.40 -23.39 -1.16
CA GLY A 284 9.56 -22.61 -1.56
C GLY A 284 10.86 -23.08 -0.90
N PRO A 285 11.95 -22.28 -1.01
CA PRO A 285 13.24 -22.55 -0.38
C PRO A 285 13.14 -22.74 1.12
N THR A 286 13.84 -23.73 1.66
CA THR A 286 13.94 -23.98 3.12
C THR A 286 15.31 -23.66 3.68
N THR A 287 16.26 -23.26 2.83
CA THR A 287 17.61 -22.84 3.22
C THR A 287 17.73 -21.34 3.06
N CYS A 288 18.24 -20.64 4.09
CA CYS A 288 18.53 -19.23 4.03
C CYS A 288 19.88 -18.92 3.36
N ALA A 289 19.99 -17.73 2.80
CA ALA A 289 21.28 -17.20 2.32
C ALA A 289 22.31 -17.17 3.46
N SER A 290 23.59 -17.22 3.07
CA SER A 290 24.71 -17.22 4.03
C SER A 290 24.62 -16.03 5.00
N GLY A 291 24.75 -16.30 6.28
CA GLY A 291 24.64 -15.32 7.36
C GLY A 291 23.24 -15.23 8.00
N PHE A 292 22.24 -15.93 7.49
CA PHE A 292 20.89 -15.92 8.03
C PHE A 292 20.43 -17.31 8.45
N THR A 293 19.56 -17.35 9.47
CA THR A 293 19.00 -18.60 10.02
C THR A 293 17.49 -18.60 9.80
N CYS A 294 16.95 -19.76 9.39
CA CYS A 294 15.51 -19.93 9.29
C CYS A 294 14.86 -19.94 10.68
N THR A 295 14.24 -18.85 11.06
CA THR A 295 13.67 -18.62 12.38
C THR A 295 12.16 -18.86 12.33
N TYR A 296 11.67 -19.72 13.22
CA TYR A 296 10.25 -20.01 13.37
C TYR A 296 9.48 -18.79 13.89
N SER A 297 8.39 -18.42 13.22
CA SER A 297 7.48 -17.37 13.66
C SER A 297 6.11 -17.91 14.10
N ASN A 298 5.52 -18.79 13.31
CA ASN A 298 4.24 -19.45 13.61
C ASN A 298 4.09 -20.74 12.77
N PRO A 299 3.02 -21.56 12.98
CA PRO A 299 2.85 -22.83 12.25
C PRO A 299 2.88 -22.73 10.72
N TRP A 300 2.55 -21.56 10.17
CA TRP A 300 2.46 -21.35 8.73
C TRP A 300 3.64 -20.57 8.14
N TYR A 301 4.54 -20.03 8.99
CA TYR A 301 5.58 -19.12 8.54
C TYR A 301 6.85 -19.21 9.39
N SER A 302 7.98 -19.39 8.70
CA SER A 302 9.33 -19.21 9.23
C SER A 302 10.12 -18.29 8.30
N GLN A 303 11.03 -17.50 8.83
CA GLN A 303 11.71 -16.42 8.11
C GLN A 303 13.23 -16.50 8.28
N CYS A 304 13.98 -16.12 7.27
CA CYS A 304 15.43 -16.00 7.33
C CYS A 304 15.85 -14.70 8.04
N LEU A 305 16.35 -14.83 9.26
CA LEU A 305 16.81 -13.72 10.12
C LEU A 305 18.30 -13.88 10.44
#